data_e74e9ed5cc2f57192ccae6ea1553873c
#
_entry.id   e74e9ed5cc2f57192ccae6ea1553873c
#
_cell.length_a   1.000
_cell.length_b   1.000
_cell.length_c   1.000
_cell.angle_alpha   90.00
_cell.angle_beta   90.00
_cell.angle_gamma   90.00
#
_symmetry.space_group_name_H-M   'P 1'
#
loop_
_entity.id
_entity.type
_entity.pdbx_description
1 polymer ?
#
loop_
_entity_poly.entity_id
_entity_poly.type
_entity_poly.pdbx_seq_one_letter_code
_entity_poly.pdbx_strand_id
1 'polypeptide(L)'
;MSNEIDVNGPIGIFDSGFGGLTVARAVIDLLPNEDIVYIGDTGRYPYGDKDPNDVREYARELAWSLVRDYKAKAIVVACNTAAAALPVHELEAELAADGLHIPVIGVIDPGAQSLVRATRS
;
A
#
# COMPACT_ATOMS: atom_id res chain seq x y z
N MET A 1 -2.85 -17.56 -16.96
CA MET A 1 -3.60 -16.83 -16.39
C MET A 1 -3.43 -15.34 -16.31
N SER A 2 -4.43 -14.71 -16.19
CA SER A 2 -4.44 -13.28 -16.27
C SER A 2 -3.80 -12.62 -15.07
N ASN A 3 -2.98 -11.57 -15.33
CA ASN A 3 -2.47 -10.69 -14.32
C ASN A 3 -3.24 -9.36 -14.30
N GLU A 4 -4.44 -9.39 -14.84
CA GLU A 4 -5.25 -8.19 -14.91
C GLU A 4 -5.66 -7.72 -13.52
N ILE A 5 -5.64 -6.40 -13.34
CA ILE A 5 -6.10 -5.78 -12.10
C ILE A 5 -7.61 -5.86 -12.05
N ASP A 6 -8.14 -6.34 -10.94
CA ASP A 6 -9.57 -6.34 -10.70
C ASP A 6 -10.01 -4.94 -10.32
N VAL A 7 -10.71 -4.25 -11.23
CA VAL A 7 -11.16 -2.87 -10.98
C VAL A 7 -12.15 -2.78 -9.82
N ASN A 8 -12.70 -3.91 -9.40
CA ASN A 8 -13.58 -3.97 -8.24
C ASN A 8 -12.84 -4.37 -6.96
N GLY A 9 -11.53 -4.57 -7.05
CA GLY A 9 -10.73 -4.94 -5.89
C GLY A 9 -10.63 -3.81 -4.88
N PRO A 10 -10.18 -4.12 -3.67
CA PRO A 10 -10.06 -3.11 -2.61
C PRO A 10 -8.82 -2.24 -2.80
N ILE A 11 -8.79 -1.14 -2.07
CA ILE A 11 -7.57 -0.38 -1.88
C ILE A 11 -6.87 -0.99 -0.68
N GLY A 12 -5.63 -1.41 -0.84
CA GLY A 12 -4.84 -2.00 0.24
C GLY A 12 -3.99 -0.94 0.93
N ILE A 13 -4.01 -0.94 2.24
CA ILE A 13 -3.22 0.00 3.04
C ILE A 13 -2.41 -0.83 4.03
N PHE A 14 -1.11 -0.55 4.14
CA PHE A 14 -0.33 -1.23 5.16
C PHE A 14 0.52 -0.25 5.96
N ASP A 15 0.88 -0.68 7.16
CA ASP A 15 1.59 0.13 8.13
C ASP A 15 2.40 -0.77 9.07
N SER A 16 3.31 -0.18 9.83
CA SER A 16 4.12 -0.90 10.80
C SER A 16 3.37 -1.29 12.07
N GLY A 17 2.14 -0.77 12.27
CA GLY A 17 1.39 -1.10 13.48
C GLY A 17 0.07 -0.34 13.59
N PHE A 18 0.11 0.86 14.13
CA PHE A 18 -1.10 1.57 14.51
C PHE A 18 -1.31 2.92 13.83
N GLY A 19 -0.23 3.56 13.38
CA GLY A 19 -0.31 4.93 12.86
C GLY A 19 -1.12 5.07 11.58
N GLY A 20 -1.22 4.00 10.82
CA GLY A 20 -1.90 4.02 9.53
C GLY A 20 -3.42 4.08 9.61
N LEU A 21 -4.00 3.91 10.80
CA LEU A 21 -5.46 3.99 10.94
C LEU A 21 -6.00 5.36 10.56
N THR A 22 -5.25 6.42 10.84
CA THR A 22 -5.62 7.78 10.45
C THR A 22 -5.67 7.90 8.93
N VAL A 23 -4.68 7.31 8.25
CA VAL A 23 -4.62 7.31 6.81
C VAL A 23 -5.79 6.50 6.22
N ALA A 24 -6.06 5.34 6.79
CA ALA A 24 -7.17 4.50 6.33
C ALA A 24 -8.50 5.26 6.46
N ARG A 25 -8.69 5.97 7.57
CA ARG A 25 -9.90 6.75 7.76
C ARG A 25 -10.03 7.85 6.73
N ALA A 26 -8.93 8.53 6.42
CA ALA A 26 -8.93 9.58 5.41
C ALA A 26 -9.30 9.03 4.03
N VAL A 27 -8.79 7.85 3.69
CA VAL A 27 -9.10 7.21 2.41
C VAL A 27 -10.58 6.83 2.35
N ILE A 28 -11.13 6.28 3.43
CA ILE A 28 -12.55 5.92 3.52
C ILE A 28 -13.41 7.16 3.30
N ASP A 29 -13.04 8.28 3.94
CA ASP A 29 -13.82 9.51 3.84
C ASP A 29 -13.77 10.10 2.42
N LEU A 30 -12.63 9.97 1.74
CA LEU A 30 -12.47 10.48 0.37
C LEU A 30 -13.09 9.58 -0.67
N LEU A 31 -13.09 8.28 -0.44
CA LEU A 31 -13.54 7.27 -1.40
C LEU A 31 -14.53 6.31 -0.74
N PRO A 32 -15.72 6.82 -0.35
CA PRO A 32 -16.65 6.03 0.48
C PRO A 32 -17.22 4.79 -0.21
N ASN A 33 -17.10 4.71 -1.53
CA ASN A 33 -17.63 3.57 -2.29
C ASN A 33 -16.57 2.49 -2.55
N GLU A 34 -15.34 2.71 -2.08
CA GLU A 34 -14.25 1.75 -2.26
C GLU A 34 -14.12 0.87 -1.04
N ASP A 35 -13.87 -0.42 -1.28
CA ASP A 35 -13.53 -1.33 -0.19
C ASP A 35 -12.08 -1.10 0.23
N ILE A 36 -11.81 -1.20 1.52
CA ILE A 36 -10.49 -0.97 2.08
C ILE A 36 -10.04 -2.23 2.82
N VAL A 37 -8.80 -2.66 2.57
CA VAL A 37 -8.15 -3.69 3.38
C VAL A 37 -6.94 -3.03 4.03
N TYR A 38 -6.90 -3.04 5.35
CA TYR A 38 -5.82 -2.45 6.11
C TYR A 38 -5.07 -3.54 6.87
N ILE A 39 -3.74 -3.55 6.73
CA ILE A 39 -2.88 -4.47 7.48
C ILE A 39 -1.92 -3.66 8.33
N GLY A 40 -2.00 -3.82 9.65
CA GLY A 40 -1.03 -3.25 10.56
C GLY A 40 -0.10 -4.35 11.04
N ASP A 41 1.19 -4.20 10.81
CA ASP A 41 2.19 -5.22 11.16
C ASP A 41 2.59 -5.10 12.63
N THR A 42 1.63 -5.32 13.51
CA THR A 42 1.83 -5.11 14.95
C THR A 42 2.86 -6.06 15.53
N GLY A 43 3.04 -7.22 14.93
CA GLY A 43 4.00 -8.21 15.40
C GLY A 43 5.45 -7.79 15.23
N ARG A 44 5.73 -6.86 14.31
CA ARG A 44 7.10 -6.36 14.05
C ARG A 44 7.23 -4.87 14.34
N TYR A 45 6.25 -4.31 15.01
CA TYR A 45 6.26 -2.91 15.44
C TYR A 45 7.30 -2.71 16.57
N PRO A 46 8.05 -1.60 16.59
CA PRO A 46 8.06 -0.52 15.59
C PRO A 46 9.14 -0.74 14.52
N TYR A 47 8.88 -0.28 13.31
CA TYR A 47 9.84 -0.42 12.22
C TYR A 47 11.04 0.52 12.38
N GLY A 48 10.87 1.63 13.07
CA GLY A 48 11.93 2.63 13.22
C GLY A 48 13.17 2.10 13.90
N ASP A 49 13.05 1.06 14.74
CA ASP A 49 14.17 0.46 15.46
C ASP A 49 14.83 -0.68 14.71
N LYS A 50 14.34 -1.01 13.52
CA LYS A 50 14.82 -2.18 12.79
C LYS A 50 15.77 -1.78 11.68
N ASP A 51 16.56 -2.75 11.23
CA ASP A 51 17.46 -2.58 10.09
C ASP A 51 16.62 -2.23 8.85
N PRO A 52 17.01 -1.19 8.09
CA PRO A 52 16.27 -0.82 6.89
C PRO A 52 16.10 -1.95 5.89
N ASN A 53 17.06 -2.88 5.81
CA ASN A 53 16.93 -4.03 4.91
C ASN A 53 15.81 -4.96 5.36
N ASP A 54 15.62 -5.12 6.66
CA ASP A 54 14.53 -5.93 7.20
C ASP A 54 13.19 -5.23 6.95
N VAL A 55 13.13 -3.92 7.17
CA VAL A 55 11.92 -3.15 6.92
C VAL A 55 11.52 -3.23 5.45
N ARG A 56 12.50 -3.19 4.56
CA ARG A 56 12.29 -3.33 3.13
C ARG A 56 11.59 -4.66 2.81
N GLU A 57 12.04 -5.75 3.41
CA GLU A 57 11.43 -7.05 3.19
C GLU A 57 10.05 -7.14 3.81
N TYR A 58 9.84 -6.56 4.99
CA TYR A 58 8.52 -6.53 5.61
C TYR A 58 7.52 -5.78 4.73
N ALA A 59 7.93 -4.62 4.20
CA ALA A 59 7.07 -3.85 3.32
C ALA A 59 6.72 -4.63 2.06
N ARG A 60 7.70 -5.35 1.50
CA ARG A 60 7.47 -6.17 0.32
C ARG A 60 6.47 -7.28 0.61
N GLU A 61 6.63 -7.97 1.74
CA GLU A 61 5.70 -9.04 2.13
C GLU A 61 4.28 -8.54 2.27
N LEU A 62 4.11 -7.39 2.93
CA LEU A 62 2.78 -6.82 3.14
C LEU A 62 2.13 -6.40 1.83
N ALA A 63 2.90 -5.76 0.96
CA ALA A 63 2.38 -5.32 -0.34
C ALA A 63 1.96 -6.52 -1.19
N TRP A 64 2.80 -7.54 -1.27
CA TRP A 64 2.46 -8.72 -2.06
C TRP A 64 1.29 -9.49 -1.48
N SER A 65 1.14 -9.52 -0.16
CA SER A 65 -0.02 -10.11 0.48
C SER A 65 -1.31 -9.39 0.08
N LEU A 66 -1.27 -8.06 0.09
CA LEU A 66 -2.44 -7.27 -0.33
C LEU A 66 -2.83 -7.57 -1.77
N VAL A 67 -1.84 -7.71 -2.64
CA VAL A 67 -2.09 -7.97 -4.06
C VAL A 67 -2.56 -9.41 -4.29
N ARG A 68 -1.88 -10.38 -3.71
CA ARG A 68 -2.15 -11.79 -3.97
C ARG A 68 -3.35 -12.32 -3.22
N ASP A 69 -3.47 -11.97 -1.94
CA ASP A 69 -4.51 -12.55 -1.09
C ASP A 69 -5.80 -11.76 -1.14
N TYR A 70 -5.71 -10.45 -1.32
CA TYR A 70 -6.87 -9.57 -1.27
C TYR A 70 -7.20 -8.92 -2.60
N LYS A 71 -6.37 -9.11 -3.62
CA LYS A 71 -6.59 -8.57 -4.96
C LYS A 71 -6.69 -7.04 -4.97
N ALA A 72 -5.84 -6.39 -4.15
CA ALA A 72 -5.83 -4.93 -4.07
C ALA A 72 -5.55 -4.31 -5.44
N LYS A 73 -6.31 -3.29 -5.79
CA LYS A 73 -6.13 -2.58 -7.06
C LYS A 73 -5.21 -1.37 -6.93
N ALA A 74 -4.92 -0.97 -5.70
CA ALA A 74 -4.00 0.11 -5.39
C ALA A 74 -3.45 -0.12 -4.00
N ILE A 75 -2.26 0.41 -3.73
CA ILE A 75 -1.62 0.24 -2.42
C ILE A 75 -1.25 1.60 -1.86
N VAL A 76 -1.57 1.81 -0.58
CA VAL A 76 -1.15 2.98 0.16
C VAL A 76 -0.18 2.53 1.25
N VAL A 77 1.04 3.06 1.22
CA VAL A 77 2.05 2.79 2.23
C VAL A 77 1.90 3.84 3.31
N ALA A 78 1.30 3.45 4.43
CA ALA A 78 0.93 4.38 5.49
C ALA A 78 2.01 4.51 6.56
N CYS A 79 3.22 4.10 6.26
CA CYS A 79 4.35 4.15 7.20
C CYS A 79 5.52 4.84 6.53
N ASN A 80 5.99 5.94 7.11
CA ASN A 80 7.12 6.69 6.57
C ASN A 80 8.39 5.86 6.54
N THR A 81 8.62 5.05 7.57
CA THR A 81 9.80 4.20 7.65
C THR A 81 9.80 3.16 6.53
N ALA A 82 8.65 2.55 6.28
CA ALA A 82 8.52 1.58 5.20
C ALA A 82 8.71 2.23 3.83
N ALA A 83 8.13 3.42 3.64
CA ALA A 83 8.27 4.15 2.38
C ALA A 83 9.71 4.58 2.10
N ALA A 84 10.48 4.85 3.16
CA ALA A 84 11.89 5.17 3.02
C ALA A 84 12.72 3.94 2.67
N ALA A 85 12.41 2.80 3.30
CA ALA A 85 13.16 1.56 3.07
C ALA A 85 12.85 0.91 1.72
N LEU A 86 11.59 1.01 1.29
CA LEU A 86 11.15 0.51 -0.01
C LEU A 86 10.35 1.61 -0.68
N PRO A 87 11.02 2.48 -1.43
CA PRO A 87 10.33 3.59 -2.09
C PRO A 87 9.19 3.11 -2.99
N VAL A 88 8.13 3.89 -3.02
CA VAL A 88 6.90 3.48 -3.72
C VAL A 88 7.13 3.19 -5.20
N HIS A 89 8.02 3.94 -5.87
CA HIS A 89 8.28 3.70 -7.28
C HIS A 89 9.03 2.39 -7.52
N GLU A 90 9.86 1.95 -6.56
CA GLU A 90 10.52 0.65 -6.66
C GLU A 90 9.52 -0.48 -6.49
N LEU A 91 8.61 -0.34 -5.54
CA LEU A 91 7.58 -1.35 -5.33
C LEU A 91 6.66 -1.45 -6.54
N GLU A 92 6.27 -0.31 -7.11
CA GLU A 92 5.47 -0.29 -8.33
C GLU A 92 6.19 -1.03 -9.46
N ALA A 93 7.50 -0.79 -9.60
CA ALA A 93 8.30 -1.44 -10.63
C ALA A 93 8.39 -2.95 -10.41
N GLU A 94 8.52 -3.40 -9.16
CA GLU A 94 8.54 -4.83 -8.85
C GLU A 94 7.23 -5.50 -9.25
N LEU A 95 6.12 -4.86 -8.94
CA LEU A 95 4.80 -5.38 -9.29
C LEU A 95 4.62 -5.40 -10.80
N ALA A 96 5.03 -4.33 -11.47
CA ALA A 96 4.93 -4.24 -12.93
C ALA A 96 5.77 -5.29 -13.64
N ALA A 97 6.93 -5.65 -13.07
CA ALA A 97 7.77 -6.71 -13.63
C ALA A 97 7.05 -8.06 -13.64
N ASP A 98 6.05 -8.23 -12.77
CA ASP A 98 5.23 -9.43 -12.69
C ASP A 98 3.89 -9.25 -13.44
N GLY A 99 3.77 -8.19 -14.22
CA GLY A 99 2.55 -7.91 -14.98
C GLY A 99 1.47 -7.18 -14.21
N LEU A 100 1.78 -6.71 -13.00
CA LEU A 100 0.80 -6.10 -12.12
C LEU A 100 1.02 -4.59 -12.07
N HIS A 101 0.24 -3.85 -12.86
CA HIS A 101 0.35 -2.39 -12.95
C HIS A 101 -0.54 -1.74 -11.91
N ILE A 102 -0.10 -1.78 -10.66
CA ILE A 102 -0.87 -1.34 -9.50
C ILE A 102 -0.26 -0.06 -8.96
N PRO A 103 -1.03 1.04 -8.83
CA PRO A 103 -0.51 2.28 -8.25
C PRO A 103 -0.10 2.07 -6.79
N VAL A 104 1.06 2.63 -6.41
CA VAL A 104 1.56 2.58 -5.04
C VAL A 104 1.86 4.00 -4.60
N ILE A 105 1.30 4.40 -3.48
CA ILE A 105 1.37 5.78 -2.98
C ILE A 105 1.79 5.78 -1.51
N GLY A 106 2.70 6.71 -1.16
CA GLY A 106 3.11 6.91 0.23
C GLY A 106 2.28 8.00 0.91
N VAL A 107 2.20 7.96 2.24
CA VAL A 107 1.35 8.88 3.00
C VAL A 107 1.75 10.34 2.89
N ILE A 108 3.04 10.62 2.75
CA ILE A 108 3.52 11.99 2.64
C ILE A 108 3.63 12.45 1.19
N ASP A 109 3.22 11.59 0.27
CA ASP A 109 3.29 11.88 -1.15
C ASP A 109 2.11 12.77 -1.53
N PRO A 110 2.35 13.94 -2.17
CA PRO A 110 1.23 14.72 -2.71
C PRO A 110 0.41 13.91 -3.71
N GLY A 111 0.95 12.79 -4.16
CA GLY A 111 0.25 11.84 -5.01
C GLY A 111 -1.00 11.21 -4.40
N ALA A 112 -1.24 11.38 -3.09
CA ALA A 112 -2.48 10.89 -2.49
C ALA A 112 -3.71 11.45 -3.21
N GLN A 113 -3.63 12.71 -3.64
CA GLN A 113 -4.70 13.31 -4.42
C GLN A 113 -4.81 12.70 -5.81
N SER A 114 -3.69 12.25 -6.35
CA SER A 114 -3.68 11.58 -7.65
C SER A 114 -4.39 10.23 -7.58
N LEU A 115 -4.29 9.55 -6.45
CA LEU A 115 -5.02 8.31 -6.24
C LEU A 115 -6.53 8.57 -6.31
N VAL A 116 -6.98 9.62 -5.64
CA VAL A 116 -8.39 9.99 -5.64
C VAL A 116 -8.87 10.24 -7.07
N ARG A 117 -8.09 11.01 -7.84
CA ARG A 117 -8.44 11.30 -9.23
C ARG A 117 -8.46 10.04 -10.09
N ALA A 118 -7.49 9.16 -9.91
CA ALA A 118 -7.38 7.94 -10.71
C ALA A 118 -8.57 7.00 -10.44
N THR A 119 -9.01 6.91 -9.19
CA THR A 119 -10.13 6.04 -8.85
C THR A 119 -11.49 6.62 -9.20
N ARG A 120 -11.57 7.93 -9.40
CA ARG A 120 -12.82 8.59 -9.78
C ARG A 120 -13.06 8.68 -11.28
N SER A 121 -12.00 8.52 -12.06
CA SER A 121 -12.12 8.69 -13.52
C SER A 121 -12.65 7.43 -14.25
#